data_037643e89d8209c184939b360275f509
#
_entry.id   037643e89d8209c184939b360275f509
#
_cell.length_a   1.000
_cell.length_b   1.000
_cell.length_c   1.000
_cell.angle_alpha   90.00
_cell.angle_beta   90.00
_cell.angle_gamma   90.00
#
_symmetry.space_group_name_H-M   'P 1'
#
loop_
_entity.id
_entity.type
_entity.pdbx_description
1 polymer ?
#
loop_
_entity_poly.entity_id
_entity_poly.type
_entity_poly.pdbx_seq_one_letter_code
_entity_poly.pdbx_strand_id
1 'polypeptide(L)'
;MQYLFRSMLLAVMTLLVVALTLVPAHAQTGNRVLANIPFDFSVGNTTLKAGTYTIELQSDILAFSSDDGKEHKFAFTVPGDSSNQSQEPHLIFTQYGTEAFLTRVFFAGNEDYRELLKSSREREFIKNQALGAELSLLIQSAR
;
A
#
# COMPACT_ATOMS: atom_id res chain seq x y z
N MET A 1 0.31 3.15 61.16
CA MET A 1 1.19 2.47 60.19
C MET A 1 0.44 1.74 59.08
N GLN A 2 -0.66 1.05 59.35
CA GLN A 2 -1.38 0.28 58.31
C GLN A 2 -2.01 1.16 57.21
N TYR A 3 -2.42 2.38 57.49
CA TYR A 3 -3.00 3.28 56.49
C TYR A 3 -1.95 3.86 55.52
N LEU A 4 -0.75 4.12 56.00
CA LEU A 4 0.36 4.58 55.16
C LEU A 4 0.84 3.48 54.21
N PHE A 5 0.83 2.24 54.64
CA PHE A 5 1.20 1.08 53.79
C PHE A 5 0.15 0.84 52.70
N ARG A 6 -1.16 0.98 53.03
CA ARG A 6 -2.25 0.80 52.04
C ARG A 6 -2.28 1.91 51.01
N SER A 7 -2.03 3.16 51.41
CA SER A 7 -1.97 4.29 50.46
C SER A 7 -0.75 4.18 49.54
N MET A 8 0.38 3.70 50.02
CA MET A 8 1.57 3.50 49.25
C MET A 8 1.39 2.33 48.22
N LEU A 9 0.68 1.27 48.63
CA LEU A 9 0.38 0.14 47.75
C LEU A 9 -0.57 0.56 46.63
N LEU A 10 -1.59 1.38 46.93
CA LEU A 10 -2.52 1.89 45.91
C LEU A 10 -1.82 2.88 44.96
N ALA A 11 -0.90 3.72 45.44
CA ALA A 11 -0.12 4.60 44.57
C ALA A 11 0.81 3.83 43.60
N VAL A 12 1.43 2.75 44.06
CA VAL A 12 2.27 1.88 43.22
C VAL A 12 1.43 1.14 42.19
N MET A 13 0.23 0.65 42.57
CA MET A 13 -0.66 -0.02 41.62
C MET A 13 -1.18 0.93 40.56
N THR A 14 -1.53 2.17 40.89
CA THR A 14 -1.98 3.18 39.91
C THR A 14 -0.85 3.58 38.97
N LEU A 15 0.39 3.70 39.48
CA LEU A 15 1.56 4.01 38.64
C LEU A 15 1.88 2.86 37.65
N LEU A 16 1.70 1.61 38.07
CA LEU A 16 1.92 0.43 37.24
C LEU A 16 0.89 0.32 36.10
N VAL A 17 -0.38 0.66 36.36
CA VAL A 17 -1.45 0.65 35.35
C VAL A 17 -1.23 1.73 34.28
N VAL A 18 -0.75 2.92 34.69
CA VAL A 18 -0.44 4.01 33.74
C VAL A 18 0.77 3.65 32.85
N ALA A 19 1.75 2.93 33.37
CA ALA A 19 2.91 2.49 32.60
C ALA A 19 2.57 1.47 31.50
N LEU A 20 1.53 0.65 31.69
CA LEU A 20 1.08 -0.34 30.69
C LEU A 20 0.30 0.29 29.52
N THR A 21 -0.15 1.53 29.62
CA THR A 21 -0.90 2.20 28.53
C THR A 21 0.00 2.93 27.53
N LEU A 22 1.31 3.01 27.78
CA LEU A 22 2.30 3.60 26.87
C LEU A 22 2.88 2.56 25.90
N VAL A 23 2.06 1.66 25.39
CA VAL A 23 2.48 0.86 24.22
C VAL A 23 2.48 1.82 23.04
N PRO A 24 3.64 2.18 22.45
CA PRO A 24 3.63 2.94 21.21
C PRO A 24 2.90 2.08 20.19
N ALA A 25 1.77 2.55 19.69
CA ALA A 25 1.18 1.99 18.50
C ALA A 25 2.23 2.20 17.39
N HIS A 26 3.02 1.18 17.11
CA HIS A 26 3.85 1.14 15.91
C HIS A 26 2.84 1.10 14.76
N ALA A 27 2.50 2.28 14.26
CA ALA A 27 1.82 2.39 13.00
C ALA A 27 2.71 1.67 11.99
N GLN A 28 2.23 0.55 11.47
CA GLN A 28 2.84 -0.16 10.34
C GLN A 28 2.66 0.74 9.10
N THR A 29 3.48 1.78 9.00
CA THR A 29 3.37 2.82 7.97
C THR A 29 4.04 2.42 6.65
N GLY A 30 4.76 1.30 6.62
CA GLY A 30 5.54 0.90 5.44
C GLY A 30 4.75 0.30 4.28
N ASN A 31 3.52 -0.19 4.52
CA ASN A 31 2.80 -1.03 3.55
C ASN A 31 1.50 -0.40 3.04
N ARG A 32 1.29 0.88 3.29
CA ARG A 32 0.08 1.61 2.88
C ARG A 32 0.45 2.94 2.21
N VAL A 33 -0.17 3.18 1.06
CA VAL A 33 0.04 4.41 0.29
C VAL A 33 -1.29 4.98 -0.17
N LEU A 34 -1.35 6.31 -0.29
CA LEU A 34 -2.47 7.04 -0.87
C LEU A 34 -2.07 7.53 -2.26
N ALA A 35 -2.82 7.14 -3.27
CA ALA A 35 -2.55 7.45 -4.66
C ALA A 35 -3.72 8.20 -5.29
N ASN A 36 -3.46 9.39 -5.82
CA ASN A 36 -4.40 10.08 -6.70
C ASN A 36 -4.03 9.76 -8.14
N ILE A 37 -4.84 8.94 -8.80
CA ILE A 37 -4.60 8.45 -10.15
C ILE A 37 -5.53 9.19 -11.11
N PRO A 38 -4.99 10.05 -12.01
CA PRO A 38 -5.79 10.97 -12.83
C PRO A 38 -6.38 10.33 -14.10
N PHE A 39 -6.26 9.02 -14.28
CA PHE A 39 -6.75 8.29 -15.44
C PHE A 39 -7.33 6.93 -15.04
N ASP A 40 -8.19 6.38 -15.89
CA ASP A 40 -8.70 5.02 -15.72
C ASP A 40 -7.55 4.00 -15.91
N PHE A 41 -7.49 2.99 -15.05
CA PHE A 41 -6.41 2.00 -15.06
C PHE A 41 -6.92 0.60 -14.74
N SER A 42 -6.15 -0.39 -15.16
CA SER A 42 -6.48 -1.79 -14.93
C SER A 42 -5.61 -2.41 -13.84
N VAL A 43 -6.25 -3.11 -12.92
CA VAL A 43 -5.64 -3.98 -11.92
C VAL A 43 -6.08 -5.40 -12.20
N GLY A 44 -5.18 -6.22 -12.71
CA GLY A 44 -5.54 -7.52 -13.24
C GLY A 44 -6.49 -7.40 -14.45
N ASN A 45 -7.63 -8.07 -14.38
CA ASN A 45 -8.65 -8.02 -15.45
C ASN A 45 -9.74 -6.95 -15.21
N THR A 46 -9.62 -6.13 -14.16
CA THR A 46 -10.62 -5.15 -13.78
C THR A 46 -10.11 -3.74 -14.06
N THR A 47 -10.91 -2.92 -14.71
CA THR A 47 -10.63 -1.49 -14.89
C THR A 47 -11.23 -0.71 -13.74
N LEU A 48 -10.42 0.10 -13.08
CA LEU A 48 -10.79 1.05 -12.06
C LEU A 48 -10.82 2.45 -12.65
N LYS A 49 -11.68 3.31 -12.09
CA LYS A 49 -11.84 4.69 -12.56
C LYS A 49 -10.72 5.59 -12.03
N ALA A 50 -10.46 6.69 -12.73
CA ALA A 50 -9.64 7.77 -12.19
C ALA A 50 -10.15 8.20 -10.81
N GLY A 51 -9.24 8.39 -9.84
CA GLY A 51 -9.64 8.75 -8.48
C GLY A 51 -8.53 8.56 -7.47
N THR A 52 -8.89 8.77 -6.21
CA THR A 52 -7.99 8.56 -5.08
C THR A 52 -8.20 7.18 -4.48
N TYR A 53 -7.12 6.44 -4.34
CA TYR A 53 -7.10 5.08 -3.84
C TYR A 53 -6.14 4.93 -2.67
N THR A 54 -6.58 4.22 -1.63
CA THR A 54 -5.70 3.64 -0.63
C THR A 54 -5.24 2.27 -1.13
N ILE A 55 -3.94 2.07 -1.22
CA ILE A 55 -3.31 0.82 -1.63
C ILE A 55 -2.56 0.27 -0.44
N GLU A 56 -2.91 -0.93 -0.02
CA GLU A 56 -2.33 -1.60 1.16
C GLU A 56 -1.79 -2.98 0.78
N LEU A 57 -0.56 -3.25 1.20
CA LEU A 57 0.05 -4.57 1.03
C LEU A 57 -0.22 -5.44 2.26
N GLN A 58 -0.88 -6.56 2.04
CA GLN A 58 -1.15 -7.60 3.04
C GLN A 58 -0.54 -8.91 2.57
N SER A 59 0.64 -9.25 3.09
CA SER A 59 1.47 -10.36 2.57
C SER A 59 1.80 -10.16 1.09
N ASP A 60 1.29 -10.99 0.18
CA ASP A 60 1.51 -10.89 -1.27
C ASP A 60 0.28 -10.37 -2.02
N ILE A 61 -0.68 -9.78 -1.31
CA ILE A 61 -1.91 -9.24 -1.88
C ILE A 61 -1.92 -7.72 -1.70
N LEU A 62 -2.14 -7.01 -2.80
CA LEU A 62 -2.47 -5.59 -2.79
C LEU A 62 -3.97 -5.41 -2.70
N ALA A 63 -4.42 -4.68 -1.69
CA ALA A 63 -5.80 -4.25 -1.53
C ALA A 63 -5.93 -2.80 -2.00
N PHE A 64 -6.85 -2.56 -2.92
CA PHE A 64 -7.20 -1.24 -3.44
C PHE A 64 -8.56 -0.85 -2.90
N SER A 65 -8.66 0.33 -2.30
CA SER A 65 -9.93 0.90 -1.83
C SER A 65 -10.05 2.32 -2.34
N SER A 66 -11.14 2.63 -3.05
CA SER A 66 -11.43 4.00 -3.46
C SER A 66 -11.79 4.86 -2.24
N ASP A 67 -11.49 6.16 -2.29
CA ASP A 67 -11.76 7.11 -1.21
C ASP A 67 -13.26 7.23 -0.90
N ASP A 68 -14.12 7.06 -1.91
CA ASP A 68 -15.58 7.04 -1.75
C ASP A 68 -16.13 5.69 -1.23
N GLY A 69 -15.27 4.70 -1.01
CA GLY A 69 -15.61 3.39 -0.45
C GLY A 69 -16.44 2.50 -1.37
N LYS A 70 -16.62 2.86 -2.65
CA LYS A 70 -17.45 2.09 -3.59
C LYS A 70 -16.68 0.99 -4.32
N GLU A 71 -15.38 1.18 -4.51
CA GLU A 71 -14.56 0.24 -5.24
C GLU A 71 -13.54 -0.44 -4.32
N HIS A 72 -13.54 -1.76 -4.31
CA HIS A 72 -12.55 -2.59 -3.64
C HIS A 72 -12.01 -3.63 -4.61
N LYS A 73 -10.70 -3.73 -4.69
CA LYS A 73 -10.03 -4.70 -5.56
C LYS A 73 -8.83 -5.31 -4.87
N PHE A 74 -8.60 -6.58 -5.13
CA PHE A 74 -7.42 -7.31 -4.66
C PHE A 74 -6.62 -7.81 -5.86
N ALA A 75 -5.30 -7.75 -5.75
CA ALA A 75 -4.39 -8.28 -6.75
C ALA A 75 -3.24 -9.05 -6.09
N PHE A 76 -2.92 -10.20 -6.64
CA PHE A 76 -1.73 -10.96 -6.24
C PHE A 76 -0.47 -10.32 -6.82
N THR A 77 0.59 -10.33 -6.01
CA THR A 77 1.88 -9.76 -6.39
C THR A 77 3.01 -10.70 -6.07
N VAL A 78 4.15 -10.45 -6.70
CA VAL A 78 5.42 -11.06 -6.37
C VAL A 78 6.41 -9.97 -5.96
N PRO A 79 7.32 -10.25 -5.02
CA PRO A 79 8.38 -9.32 -4.68
C PRO A 79 9.36 -9.20 -5.85
N GLY A 80 9.83 -7.98 -6.12
CA GLY A 80 10.91 -7.70 -7.04
C GLY A 80 12.02 -6.94 -6.32
N ASP A 81 13.27 -7.15 -6.70
CA ASP A 81 14.43 -6.48 -6.14
C ASP A 81 14.75 -5.20 -6.93
N SER A 82 14.90 -4.08 -6.24
CA SER A 82 15.23 -2.79 -6.85
C SER A 82 16.49 -2.17 -6.22
N SER A 83 17.62 -2.82 -6.39
CA SER A 83 18.91 -2.40 -5.82
C SER A 83 19.36 -0.97 -6.21
N ASN A 84 18.65 -0.26 -7.10
CA ASN A 84 19.03 1.05 -7.63
C ASN A 84 17.88 2.06 -7.83
N GLN A 85 16.71 1.89 -7.19
CA GLN A 85 15.59 2.79 -7.40
C GLN A 85 15.29 3.69 -6.19
N SER A 86 14.62 4.82 -6.47
CA SER A 86 14.23 5.82 -5.48
C SER A 86 13.49 5.21 -4.30
N GLN A 87 13.86 5.61 -3.08
CA GLN A 87 13.16 5.23 -1.84
C GLN A 87 11.79 5.92 -1.70
N GLU A 88 11.41 6.74 -2.66
CA GLU A 88 10.11 7.40 -2.66
C GLU A 88 9.00 6.47 -3.16
N PRO A 89 7.82 6.49 -2.51
CA PRO A 89 6.71 5.66 -2.92
C PRO A 89 6.19 6.11 -4.29
N HIS A 90 6.02 5.19 -5.21
CA HIS A 90 5.49 5.47 -6.54
C HIS A 90 4.82 4.24 -7.17
N LEU A 91 3.99 4.50 -8.16
CA LEU A 91 3.32 3.50 -8.98
C LEU A 91 3.91 3.50 -10.39
N ILE A 92 4.09 2.32 -10.96
CA ILE A 92 4.46 2.17 -12.37
C ILE A 92 3.28 1.53 -13.11
N PHE A 93 2.85 2.20 -14.16
CA PHE A 93 1.86 1.71 -15.10
C PHE A 93 2.52 1.39 -16.43
N THR A 94 2.08 0.33 -17.08
CA THR A 94 2.42 0.07 -18.48
C THR A 94 1.21 0.40 -19.31
N GLN A 95 1.37 1.34 -20.24
CA GLN A 95 0.31 1.78 -21.12
C GLN A 95 0.45 1.09 -22.49
N TYR A 96 -0.62 0.44 -22.92
CA TYR A 96 -0.77 -0.14 -24.25
C TYR A 96 -1.90 0.60 -24.98
N GLY A 97 -1.53 1.52 -25.87
CA GLY A 97 -2.50 2.40 -26.53
C GLY A 97 -3.21 3.32 -25.52
N THR A 98 -4.52 3.14 -25.35
CA THR A 98 -5.33 3.90 -24.40
C THR A 98 -5.51 3.21 -23.04
N GLU A 99 -5.04 1.99 -22.89
CA GLU A 99 -5.21 1.17 -21.68
C GLU A 99 -3.95 1.24 -20.82
N ALA A 100 -4.11 1.63 -19.55
CA ALA A 100 -3.04 1.66 -18.57
C ALA A 100 -3.21 0.50 -17.57
N PHE A 101 -2.18 -0.32 -17.41
CA PHE A 101 -2.14 -1.43 -16.46
C PHE A 101 -1.19 -1.09 -15.33
N LEU A 102 -1.64 -1.19 -14.08
CA LEU A 102 -0.73 -1.09 -12.94
C LEU A 102 0.16 -2.33 -12.90
N THR A 103 1.47 -2.12 -12.97
CA THR A 103 2.46 -3.20 -13.05
C THR A 103 3.32 -3.31 -11.81
N ARG A 104 3.73 -2.20 -11.20
CA ARG A 104 4.58 -2.21 -10.00
C ARG A 104 4.15 -1.15 -8.98
N VAL A 105 4.31 -1.49 -7.70
CA VAL A 105 4.05 -0.60 -6.56
C VAL A 105 5.28 -0.55 -5.67
N PHE A 106 5.77 0.65 -5.42
CA PHE A 106 6.89 0.94 -4.53
C PHE A 106 6.36 1.57 -3.26
N PHE A 107 6.73 1.02 -2.12
CA PHE A 107 6.37 1.54 -0.81
C PHE A 107 7.52 2.31 -0.19
N ALA A 108 7.21 3.34 0.62
CA ALA A 108 8.25 4.14 1.29
C ALA A 108 9.13 3.27 2.22
N GLY A 109 10.44 3.44 2.12
CA GLY A 109 11.40 2.78 3.00
C GLY A 109 11.64 1.29 2.72
N ASN A 110 11.06 0.76 1.65
CA ASN A 110 11.34 -0.60 1.18
C ASN A 110 12.28 -0.56 -0.03
N GLU A 111 13.27 -1.42 -0.02
CA GLU A 111 14.16 -1.63 -1.17
C GLU A 111 13.47 -2.46 -2.26
N ASP A 112 12.46 -3.26 -1.88
CA ASP A 112 11.72 -4.14 -2.75
C ASP A 112 10.43 -3.47 -3.25
N TYR A 113 10.11 -3.70 -4.51
CA TYR A 113 8.81 -3.36 -5.07
C TYR A 113 7.89 -4.59 -5.12
N ARG A 114 6.61 -4.35 -5.36
CA ARG A 114 5.63 -5.40 -5.63
C ARG A 114 5.21 -5.35 -7.10
N GLU A 115 5.41 -6.46 -7.81
CA GLU A 115 5.00 -6.60 -9.20
C GLU A 115 3.67 -7.35 -9.28
N LEU A 116 2.70 -6.79 -10.00
CA LEU A 116 1.43 -7.42 -10.25
C LEU A 116 1.57 -8.50 -11.32
N LEU A 117 0.90 -9.63 -11.14
CA LEU A 117 0.86 -10.68 -12.15
C LEU A 117 0.12 -10.18 -13.39
N LYS A 118 0.74 -10.37 -14.58
CA LYS A 118 0.12 -10.01 -15.86
C LYS A 118 -1.21 -10.72 -16.05
N SER A 119 -2.27 -9.93 -16.23
CA SER A 119 -3.61 -10.44 -16.48
C SER A 119 -3.73 -11.08 -17.88
N SER A 120 -4.79 -11.85 -18.07
CA SER A 120 -5.09 -12.40 -19.42
C SER A 120 -5.34 -11.28 -20.43
N ARG A 121 -6.01 -10.20 -20.00
CA ARG A 121 -6.26 -9.00 -20.81
C ARG A 121 -4.94 -8.31 -21.21
N GLU A 122 -4.04 -8.07 -20.26
CA GLU A 122 -2.73 -7.49 -20.55
C GLU A 122 -1.91 -8.34 -21.53
N ARG A 123 -1.90 -9.67 -21.32
CA ARG A 123 -1.21 -10.61 -22.24
C ARG A 123 -1.78 -10.58 -23.66
N GLU A 124 -3.07 -10.29 -23.81
CA GLU A 124 -3.70 -10.14 -25.12
C GLU A 124 -3.21 -8.89 -25.85
N PHE A 125 -3.07 -7.75 -25.15
CA PHE A 125 -2.45 -6.54 -25.71
C PHE A 125 -1.01 -6.79 -26.15
N ILE A 126 -0.22 -7.49 -25.34
CA ILE A 126 1.17 -7.85 -25.68
C ILE A 126 1.22 -8.73 -26.93
N LYS A 127 0.34 -9.74 -27.05
CA LYS A 127 0.26 -10.61 -28.24
C LYS A 127 -0.08 -9.84 -29.51
N ASN A 128 -0.90 -8.81 -29.40
CA ASN A 128 -1.29 -7.96 -30.53
C ASN A 128 -0.19 -6.94 -30.91
N GLN A 129 1.04 -7.10 -30.39
CA GLN A 129 2.20 -6.25 -30.63
C GLN A 129 2.01 -4.78 -30.23
N ALA A 130 1.15 -4.52 -29.24
CA ALA A 130 1.08 -3.19 -28.64
C ALA A 130 2.39 -2.91 -27.90
N LEU A 131 3.12 -1.86 -28.31
CA LEU A 131 4.28 -1.39 -27.55
C LEU A 131 3.81 -0.78 -26.26
N GLY A 132 4.30 -1.29 -25.13
CA GLY A 132 4.02 -0.73 -23.82
C GLY A 132 4.94 0.46 -23.50
N ALA A 133 4.37 1.55 -23.02
CA ALA A 133 5.11 2.68 -22.45
C ALA A 133 4.96 2.69 -20.93
N GLU A 134 6.05 2.88 -20.19
CA GLU A 134 5.99 2.99 -18.74
C GLU A 134 5.66 4.42 -18.31
N LEU A 135 4.69 4.56 -17.40
CA LEU A 135 4.31 5.79 -16.73
C LEU A 135 4.58 5.64 -15.22
N SER A 136 5.36 6.56 -14.66
CA SER A 136 5.60 6.61 -13.22
C SER A 136 4.76 7.69 -12.57
N LEU A 137 4.07 7.36 -11.47
CA LEU A 137 3.27 8.27 -10.69
C LEU A 137 3.80 8.30 -9.25
N LEU A 138 4.29 9.45 -8.80
CA LEU A 138 4.67 9.69 -7.41
C LEU A 138 3.42 9.72 -6.53
N ILE A 139 3.50 9.09 -5.38
CA ILE A 139 2.39 8.96 -4.43
C ILE A 139 2.86 9.31 -3.03
N GLN A 140 1.92 9.48 -2.10
CA GLN A 140 2.22 9.78 -0.71
C GLN A 140 2.08 8.53 0.14
N SER A 141 3.01 8.36 1.09
CA SER A 141 2.82 7.37 2.15
C SER A 141 1.61 7.75 2.99
N ALA A 142 0.67 6.84 3.16
CA ALA A 142 -0.46 7.05 4.06
C ALA A 142 0.03 6.97 5.51
N ARG A 143 -0.23 8.01 6.28
CA ARG A 143 0.05 8.06 7.74
C ARG A 143 -1.05 7.36 8.51
#